data_5b37cad4227f63264737f7c3a0ca65ca
#
_entry.id   5b37cad4227f63264737f7c3a0ca65ca
#
_cell.length_a   1.000
_cell.length_b   1.000
_cell.length_c   1.000
_cell.angle_alpha   90.00
_cell.angle_beta   90.00
_cell.angle_gamma   90.00
#
_symmetry.space_group_name_H-M   'P 1'
#
loop_
_entity.id
_entity.type
_entity.pdbx_description
1 polymer ?
#
loop_
_entity_poly.entity_id
_entity_poly.type
_entity_poly.pdbx_seq_one_letter_code
_entity_poly.pdbx_strand_id
1 'polypeptide(L)'
;MKNRSGEKIKLASIDELLGVVNEESAMEIEISKIHPFKNHPFKVLDDEKMQDLVESVKINGVLTPVLLRMDENEEYEMVSGHRRMHAAQLAGLTTIPAIVRELSDDDAIVAMVDANIQREELLPSEKAFAYKMKLEAMKRQGVRTDLTCVQNEHKSGKKLSLIHI
;
A
#
# COMPACT_ATOMS: atom_id res chain seq x y z
N MET A 1 21.34 -18.19 -51.71
CA MET A 1 20.03 -18.03 -51.03
C MET A 1 20.23 -18.25 -49.55
N LYS A 2 20.18 -17.19 -48.71
CA LYS A 2 20.34 -17.27 -47.27
C LYS A 2 18.94 -17.44 -46.65
N ASN A 3 18.67 -18.60 -46.03
CA ASN A 3 17.50 -18.83 -45.22
C ASN A 3 17.55 -17.96 -43.94
N ARG A 4 16.62 -17.00 -43.84
CA ARG A 4 16.32 -16.32 -42.59
C ARG A 4 15.44 -17.26 -41.76
N SER A 5 16.01 -17.93 -40.79
CA SER A 5 15.31 -18.64 -39.75
C SER A 5 14.56 -17.58 -38.90
N GLY A 6 13.24 -17.54 -39.04
CA GLY A 6 12.40 -16.70 -38.19
C GLY A 6 12.34 -17.31 -36.81
N GLU A 7 12.98 -16.66 -35.85
CA GLU A 7 12.88 -16.98 -34.44
C GLU A 7 11.46 -16.75 -33.97
N LYS A 8 10.76 -17.82 -33.58
CA LYS A 8 9.38 -17.72 -33.06
C LYS A 8 9.45 -17.13 -31.66
N ILE A 9 9.08 -15.84 -31.55
CA ILE A 9 8.88 -15.19 -30.26
C ILE A 9 7.69 -15.87 -29.56
N LYS A 10 7.97 -16.61 -28.50
CA LYS A 10 6.94 -17.14 -27.61
C LYS A 10 6.46 -16.02 -26.70
N LEU A 11 5.33 -15.44 -27.00
CA LEU A 11 4.62 -14.52 -26.08
C LEU A 11 4.05 -15.36 -24.94
N ALA A 12 4.53 -15.17 -23.72
CA ALA A 12 4.13 -15.92 -22.55
C ALA A 12 2.80 -15.43 -21.95
N SER A 13 2.54 -14.11 -22.02
CA SER A 13 1.26 -13.50 -21.61
C SER A 13 1.05 -12.12 -22.22
N ILE A 14 -0.19 -11.63 -22.20
CA ILE A 14 -0.55 -10.27 -22.65
C ILE A 14 0.10 -9.23 -21.72
N ASP A 15 0.29 -9.55 -20.46
CA ASP A 15 0.90 -8.66 -19.44
C ASP A 15 2.37 -8.38 -19.76
N GLU A 16 3.11 -9.38 -20.26
CA GLU A 16 4.49 -9.25 -20.69
C GLU A 16 4.62 -8.34 -21.94
N LEU A 17 3.61 -8.35 -22.82
CA LEU A 17 3.55 -7.48 -24.00
C LEU A 17 3.29 -6.01 -23.63
N LEU A 18 2.56 -5.76 -22.54
CA LEU A 18 2.22 -4.43 -22.06
C LEU A 18 3.30 -3.84 -21.15
N GLY A 19 4.36 -4.59 -20.86
CA GLY A 19 5.44 -4.15 -19.95
C GLY A 19 4.98 -3.94 -18.51
N VAL A 20 3.81 -4.47 -18.16
CA VAL A 20 3.33 -4.48 -16.78
C VAL A 20 4.01 -5.64 -16.09
N VAL A 21 5.11 -5.36 -15.43
CA VAL A 21 5.69 -6.29 -14.46
C VAL A 21 4.69 -6.35 -13.31
N ASN A 22 3.82 -7.37 -13.32
CA ASN A 22 2.93 -7.65 -12.19
C ASN A 22 3.79 -8.18 -11.03
N GLU A 23 4.51 -7.29 -10.36
CA GLU A 23 5.15 -7.61 -9.06
C GLU A 23 4.11 -7.83 -7.94
N GLU A 24 2.84 -7.62 -8.24
CA GLU A 24 1.73 -7.72 -7.31
C GLU A 24 0.96 -9.03 -7.42
N SER A 25 1.64 -10.15 -7.51
CA SER A 25 0.96 -11.44 -7.39
C SER A 25 0.49 -11.66 -5.95
N ALA A 26 -0.81 -11.91 -5.78
CA ALA A 26 -1.35 -12.30 -4.48
C ALA A 26 -0.74 -13.64 -4.05
N MET A 27 -0.26 -13.71 -2.81
CA MET A 27 0.27 -14.92 -2.20
C MET A 27 -0.51 -15.27 -0.94
N GLU A 28 -0.57 -16.57 -0.60
CA GLU A 28 -1.19 -17.02 0.63
C GLU A 28 -0.24 -16.82 1.80
N ILE A 29 -0.65 -16.03 2.78
CA ILE A 29 0.14 -15.74 3.98
C ILE A 29 -0.61 -16.23 5.22
N GLU A 30 0.13 -16.83 6.14
CA GLU A 30 -0.41 -17.25 7.43
C GLU A 30 -0.88 -16.07 8.26
N ILE A 31 -2.11 -16.12 8.74
CA ILE A 31 -2.71 -15.05 9.55
C ILE A 31 -1.92 -14.80 10.84
N SER A 32 -1.28 -15.85 11.38
CA SER A 32 -0.43 -15.77 12.58
C SER A 32 0.79 -14.86 12.44
N LYS A 33 1.27 -14.64 11.21
CA LYS A 33 2.42 -13.79 10.89
C LYS A 33 2.04 -12.33 10.57
N ILE A 34 0.74 -12.02 10.63
CA ILE A 34 0.24 -10.70 10.28
C ILE A 34 -0.15 -9.97 11.56
N HIS A 35 0.47 -8.81 11.79
CA HIS A 35 0.09 -7.93 12.88
C HIS A 35 -0.66 -6.68 12.35
N PRO A 36 -1.54 -6.09 13.19
CA PRO A 36 -2.28 -4.91 12.80
C PRO A 36 -1.37 -3.69 12.68
N PHE A 37 -1.75 -2.72 11.82
CA PHE A 37 -1.04 -1.45 11.67
C PHE A 37 -0.97 -0.69 13.00
N LYS A 38 0.21 -0.18 13.32
CA LYS A 38 0.44 0.60 14.53
C LYS A 38 -0.41 1.88 14.51
N ASN A 39 -1.19 2.11 15.59
CA ASN A 39 -2.09 3.25 15.72
C ASN A 39 -3.18 3.33 14.63
N HIS A 40 -3.70 2.18 14.19
CA HIS A 40 -4.79 2.13 13.21
C HIS A 40 -6.01 2.91 13.70
N PRO A 41 -6.47 3.95 12.97
CA PRO A 41 -7.51 4.86 13.43
C PRO A 41 -8.92 4.28 13.34
N PHE A 42 -9.11 3.26 12.52
CA PHE A 42 -10.43 2.71 12.20
C PHE A 42 -10.69 1.45 13.01
N LYS A 43 -11.81 1.43 13.73
CA LYS A 43 -12.22 0.25 14.50
C LYS A 43 -12.87 -0.79 13.59
N VAL A 44 -12.56 -2.06 13.85
CA VAL A 44 -13.30 -3.19 13.28
C VAL A 44 -14.43 -3.52 14.26
N LEU A 45 -15.68 -3.41 13.79
CA LEU A 45 -16.87 -3.69 14.58
C LEU A 45 -17.43 -5.05 14.20
N ASP A 46 -17.90 -5.80 15.20
CA ASP A 46 -18.61 -7.07 15.03
C ASP A 46 -20.11 -6.79 14.87
N ASP A 47 -20.46 -6.16 13.75
CA ASP A 47 -21.83 -5.82 13.37
C ASP A 47 -22.44 -6.92 12.47
N GLU A 48 -23.71 -6.76 12.13
CA GLU A 48 -24.45 -7.67 11.23
C GLU A 48 -23.74 -7.84 9.88
N LYS A 49 -23.16 -6.74 9.36
CA LYS A 49 -22.37 -6.77 8.12
C LYS A 49 -21.05 -7.56 8.25
N MET A 50 -20.51 -7.67 9.47
CA MET A 50 -19.37 -8.53 9.72
C MET A 50 -19.78 -10.00 9.68
N GLN A 51 -20.95 -10.35 10.20
CA GLN A 51 -21.48 -11.71 10.15
C GLN A 51 -21.73 -12.16 8.71
N ASP A 52 -22.33 -11.30 7.88
CA ASP A 52 -22.53 -11.56 6.46
C ASP A 52 -21.18 -11.78 5.73
N LEU A 53 -20.17 -10.97 6.08
CA LEU A 53 -18.84 -11.13 5.54
C LEU A 53 -18.18 -12.46 5.96
N VAL A 54 -18.35 -12.87 7.23
CA VAL A 54 -17.84 -14.15 7.73
C VAL A 54 -18.50 -15.32 7.00
N GLU A 55 -19.83 -15.28 6.79
CA GLU A 55 -20.53 -16.30 6.01
C GLU A 55 -20.03 -16.38 4.57
N SER A 56 -19.87 -15.23 3.93
CA SER A 56 -19.30 -15.16 2.58
C SER A 56 -17.89 -15.74 2.53
N VAL A 57 -17.04 -15.40 3.50
CA VAL A 57 -15.67 -15.92 3.59
C VAL A 57 -15.64 -17.42 3.85
N LYS A 58 -16.58 -17.96 4.63
CA LYS A 58 -16.70 -19.41 4.84
C LYS A 58 -17.03 -20.19 3.56
N ILE A 59 -17.84 -19.59 2.69
CA ILE A 59 -18.32 -20.25 1.46
C ILE A 59 -17.31 -20.07 0.32
N ASN A 60 -16.82 -18.85 0.12
CA ASN A 60 -16.05 -18.45 -1.07
C ASN A 60 -14.57 -18.21 -0.78
N GLY A 61 -14.16 -18.23 0.49
CA GLY A 61 -12.84 -17.73 0.88
C GLY A 61 -12.74 -16.20 0.78
N VAL A 62 -11.55 -15.67 0.91
CA VAL A 62 -11.26 -14.24 0.75
C VAL A 62 -10.91 -13.96 -0.71
N LEU A 63 -11.86 -13.43 -1.48
CA LEU A 63 -11.71 -13.21 -2.92
C LEU A 63 -10.77 -12.04 -3.27
N THR A 64 -10.79 -10.98 -2.45
CA THR A 64 -9.95 -9.80 -2.67
C THR A 64 -8.76 -9.83 -1.72
N PRO A 65 -7.51 -9.84 -2.21
CA PRO A 65 -6.35 -9.91 -1.35
C PRO A 65 -6.24 -8.68 -0.42
N VAL A 66 -5.64 -8.88 0.74
CA VAL A 66 -5.29 -7.81 1.67
C VAL A 66 -3.97 -7.18 1.27
N LEU A 67 -3.71 -5.94 1.69
CA LEU A 67 -2.45 -5.26 1.45
C LEU A 67 -1.60 -5.31 2.71
N LEU A 68 -0.42 -5.87 2.58
CA LEU A 68 0.58 -6.00 3.64
C LEU A 68 1.87 -5.28 3.24
N ARG A 69 2.68 -4.92 4.23
CA ARG A 69 4.08 -4.59 4.05
C ARG A 69 4.95 -5.44 4.96
N MET A 70 6.21 -5.60 4.61
CA MET A 70 7.18 -6.27 5.47
C MET A 70 7.67 -5.29 6.52
N ASP A 71 7.69 -5.71 7.79
CA ASP A 71 8.27 -4.97 8.90
C ASP A 71 9.78 -5.29 9.05
N GLU A 72 10.49 -4.50 9.87
CA GLU A 72 11.92 -4.68 10.18
C GLU A 72 12.24 -6.06 10.80
N ASN A 73 11.26 -6.72 11.39
CA ASN A 73 11.37 -8.05 12.00
C ASN A 73 11.07 -9.22 11.08
N GLU A 74 10.93 -8.99 9.77
CA GLU A 74 10.47 -10.00 8.78
C GLU A 74 9.03 -10.50 9.04
N GLU A 75 8.23 -9.78 9.82
CA GLU A 75 6.81 -9.99 10.00
C GLU A 75 5.99 -9.11 9.05
N TYR A 76 4.70 -9.43 8.88
CA TYR A 76 3.83 -8.69 7.97
C TYR A 76 2.95 -7.72 8.75
N GLU A 77 3.04 -6.43 8.44
CA GLU A 77 2.13 -5.41 8.96
C GLU A 77 0.99 -5.15 7.97
N MET A 78 -0.25 -5.16 8.48
CA MET A 78 -1.42 -4.96 7.65
C MET A 78 -1.68 -3.49 7.36
N VAL A 79 -1.56 -3.11 6.10
CA VAL A 79 -1.87 -1.74 5.62
C VAL A 79 -3.35 -1.58 5.31
N SER A 80 -3.97 -2.57 4.64
CA SER A 80 -5.39 -2.54 4.29
C SER A 80 -6.01 -3.92 4.29
N GLY A 81 -7.28 -4.01 4.73
CA GLY A 81 -8.06 -5.24 4.73
C GLY A 81 -8.37 -5.81 6.10
N HIS A 82 -8.27 -5.02 7.18
CA HIS A 82 -8.52 -5.44 8.57
C HIS A 82 -9.86 -6.17 8.76
N ARG A 83 -10.94 -5.73 8.12
CA ARG A 83 -12.24 -6.43 8.18
C ARG A 83 -12.18 -7.82 7.55
N ARG A 84 -11.51 -7.97 6.42
CA ARG A 84 -11.34 -9.26 5.73
C ARG A 84 -10.49 -10.24 6.55
N MET A 85 -9.43 -9.74 7.17
CA MET A 85 -8.62 -10.55 8.07
C MET A 85 -9.42 -11.00 9.29
N HIS A 86 -10.16 -10.10 9.92
CA HIS A 86 -11.01 -10.43 11.08
C HIS A 86 -12.08 -11.46 10.71
N ALA A 87 -12.75 -11.28 9.57
CA ALA A 87 -13.70 -12.27 9.06
C ALA A 87 -13.07 -13.62 8.76
N ALA A 88 -11.83 -13.64 8.21
CA ALA A 88 -11.09 -14.88 7.96
C ALA A 88 -10.74 -15.61 9.27
N GLN A 89 -10.35 -14.89 10.30
CA GLN A 89 -10.10 -15.45 11.64
C GLN A 89 -11.38 -16.06 12.24
N LEU A 90 -12.51 -15.34 12.18
CA LEU A 90 -13.81 -15.82 12.66
C LEU A 90 -14.33 -17.00 11.82
N ALA A 91 -13.99 -17.06 10.54
CA ALA A 91 -14.30 -18.18 9.67
C ALA A 91 -13.42 -19.41 9.91
N GLY A 92 -12.35 -19.27 10.70
CA GLY A 92 -11.40 -20.37 11.01
C GLY A 92 -10.36 -20.64 9.92
N LEU A 93 -10.08 -19.67 9.04
CA LEU A 93 -9.03 -19.77 8.05
C LEU A 93 -7.65 -19.59 8.69
N THR A 94 -6.66 -20.33 8.22
CA THR A 94 -5.27 -20.24 8.67
C THR A 94 -4.43 -19.32 7.81
N THR A 95 -4.80 -19.16 6.53
CA THR A 95 -4.13 -18.31 5.54
C THR A 95 -5.10 -17.31 4.93
N ILE A 96 -4.55 -16.24 4.36
CA ILE A 96 -5.31 -15.21 3.66
C ILE A 96 -4.53 -14.77 2.42
N PRO A 97 -5.19 -14.57 1.26
CA PRO A 97 -4.53 -14.01 0.09
C PRO A 97 -4.12 -12.55 0.36
N ALA A 98 -2.86 -12.24 0.10
CA ALA A 98 -2.27 -10.95 0.38
C ALA A 98 -1.34 -10.48 -0.74
N ILE A 99 -1.27 -9.19 -0.94
CA ILE A 99 -0.27 -8.52 -1.76
C ILE A 99 0.72 -7.85 -0.81
N VAL A 100 2.00 -8.17 -0.93
CA VAL A 100 3.06 -7.56 -0.13
C VAL A 100 3.73 -6.47 -0.95
N ARG A 101 3.77 -5.25 -0.41
CA ARG A 101 4.47 -4.11 -1.02
C ARG A 101 5.54 -3.58 -0.08
N GLU A 102 6.64 -3.14 -0.65
CA GLU A 102 7.63 -2.34 0.06
C GLU A 102 7.13 -0.90 0.18
N LEU A 103 6.69 -0.52 1.37
CA LEU A 103 6.17 0.82 1.67
C LEU A 103 6.93 1.41 2.84
N SER A 104 7.34 2.68 2.71
CA SER A 104 7.82 3.44 3.85
C SER A 104 6.69 3.66 4.88
N ASP A 105 7.03 4.04 6.10
CA ASP A 105 6.03 4.33 7.14
C ASP A 105 5.02 5.39 6.71
N ASP A 106 5.51 6.44 6.05
CA ASP A 106 4.66 7.54 5.58
C ASP A 106 3.78 7.10 4.41
N ASP A 107 4.30 6.31 3.46
CA ASP A 107 3.52 5.77 2.34
C ASP A 107 2.46 4.78 2.83
N ALA A 108 2.78 3.95 3.81
CA ALA A 108 1.84 3.03 4.42
C ALA A 108 0.69 3.76 5.14
N ILE A 109 0.98 4.85 5.86
CA ILE A 109 -0.04 5.69 6.49
C ILE A 109 -0.96 6.29 5.41
N VAL A 110 -0.41 6.85 4.35
CA VAL A 110 -1.21 7.43 3.25
C VAL A 110 -2.08 6.37 2.60
N ALA A 111 -1.52 5.21 2.25
CA ALA A 111 -2.25 4.11 1.64
C ALA A 111 -3.37 3.57 2.56
N MET A 112 -3.11 3.41 3.85
CA MET A 112 -4.07 2.97 4.84
C MET A 112 -5.25 3.94 4.98
N VAL A 113 -4.96 5.25 5.05
CA VAL A 113 -6.00 6.28 5.16
C VAL A 113 -6.83 6.32 3.87
N ASP A 114 -6.21 6.32 2.70
CA ASP A 114 -6.92 6.40 1.42
C ASP A 114 -7.82 5.18 1.18
N ALA A 115 -7.38 4.00 1.58
CA ALA A 115 -8.17 2.77 1.48
C ALA A 115 -9.43 2.78 2.37
N ASN A 116 -9.46 3.58 3.43
CA ASN A 116 -10.54 3.57 4.42
C ASN A 116 -11.39 4.83 4.43
N ILE A 117 -10.87 5.99 3.99
CA ILE A 117 -11.54 7.30 4.12
C ILE A 117 -12.86 7.37 3.35
N GLN A 118 -13.03 6.56 2.31
CA GLN A 118 -14.25 6.53 1.48
C GLN A 118 -15.38 5.70 2.09
N ARG A 119 -15.17 5.09 3.26
CA ARG A 119 -16.23 4.36 3.96
C ARG A 119 -17.27 5.35 4.49
N GLU A 120 -18.53 5.09 4.20
CA GLU A 120 -19.66 5.95 4.63
C GLU A 120 -19.87 5.94 6.15
N GLU A 121 -19.47 4.86 6.82
CA GLU A 121 -19.77 4.59 8.26
C GLU A 121 -18.68 5.06 9.23
N LEU A 122 -17.73 5.89 8.78
CA LEU A 122 -16.68 6.42 9.65
C LEU A 122 -17.21 7.51 10.58
N LEU A 123 -16.89 7.40 11.86
CA LEU A 123 -17.15 8.46 12.82
C LEU A 123 -16.36 9.73 12.44
N PRO A 124 -16.94 10.92 12.69
CA PRO A 124 -16.24 12.19 12.43
C PRO A 124 -14.88 12.28 13.15
N SER A 125 -14.77 11.71 14.35
CA SER A 125 -13.50 11.64 15.11
C SER A 125 -12.46 10.75 14.44
N GLU A 126 -12.86 9.61 13.89
CA GLU A 126 -11.98 8.70 13.15
C GLU A 126 -11.48 9.37 11.86
N LYS A 127 -12.39 10.04 11.12
CA LYS A 127 -12.02 10.83 9.93
C LYS A 127 -11.02 11.92 10.25
N ALA A 128 -11.27 12.69 11.32
CA ALA A 128 -10.38 13.79 11.73
C ALA A 128 -8.99 13.26 12.10
N PHE A 129 -8.92 12.16 12.84
CA PHE A 129 -7.65 11.53 13.22
C PHE A 129 -6.91 10.97 12.01
N ALA A 130 -7.59 10.28 11.10
CA ALA A 130 -7.03 9.75 9.86
C ALA A 130 -6.47 10.86 8.97
N TYR A 131 -7.20 11.96 8.77
CA TYR A 131 -6.70 13.12 8.02
C TYR A 131 -5.49 13.75 8.66
N LYS A 132 -5.46 13.85 9.99
CA LYS A 132 -4.29 14.37 10.72
C LYS A 132 -3.07 13.49 10.47
N MET A 133 -3.19 12.18 10.60
CA MET A 133 -2.12 11.22 10.33
C MET A 133 -1.60 11.35 8.89
N LYS A 134 -2.51 11.41 7.91
CA LYS A 134 -2.15 11.59 6.49
C LYS A 134 -1.42 12.90 6.26
N LEU A 135 -1.90 14.00 6.82
CA LEU A 135 -1.27 15.32 6.67
C LEU A 135 0.14 15.34 7.28
N GLU A 136 0.34 14.72 8.44
CA GLU A 136 1.64 14.60 9.09
C GLU A 136 2.62 13.75 8.26
N ALA A 137 2.16 12.63 7.70
CA ALA A 137 2.95 11.79 6.80
C ALA A 137 3.37 12.56 5.54
N MET A 138 2.44 13.25 4.88
CA MET A 138 2.73 14.06 3.69
C MET A 138 3.70 15.22 3.97
N LYS A 139 3.60 15.86 5.15
CA LYS A 139 4.55 16.91 5.55
C LYS A 139 5.96 16.37 5.71
N ARG A 140 6.13 15.17 6.28
CA ARG A 140 7.45 14.53 6.41
C ARG A 140 8.06 14.19 5.06
N GLN A 141 7.25 13.76 4.10
CA GLN A 141 7.68 13.55 2.70
C GLN A 141 8.09 14.85 2.02
N GLY A 142 7.32 15.95 2.21
CA GLY A 142 7.62 17.28 1.63
C GLY A 142 8.90 17.90 2.16
N VAL A 143 9.21 17.74 3.44
CA VAL A 143 10.47 18.23 4.05
C VAL A 143 11.70 17.57 3.42
N ARG A 144 11.61 16.33 2.96
CA ARG A 144 12.72 15.66 2.24
C ARG A 144 12.97 16.25 0.85
N THR A 145 11.93 16.70 0.16
CA THR A 145 12.04 17.34 -1.16
C THR A 145 12.66 18.74 -1.06
N ASP A 146 12.32 19.52 -0.03
CA ASP A 146 12.86 20.86 0.19
C ASP A 146 14.36 20.87 0.51
N LEU A 147 14.87 19.87 1.22
CA LEU A 147 16.30 19.73 1.51
C LEU A 147 17.14 19.45 0.24
N THR A 148 16.59 18.77 -0.76
CA THR A 148 17.27 18.55 -2.04
C THR A 148 17.27 19.80 -2.93
N CYS A 149 16.26 20.66 -2.83
CA CYS A 149 16.22 21.93 -3.56
C CYS A 149 17.22 22.94 -3.02
N VAL A 150 17.41 23.04 -1.70
CA VAL A 150 18.33 24.00 -1.07
C VAL A 150 19.81 23.68 -1.39
N GLN A 151 20.16 22.42 -1.60
CA GLN A 151 21.53 22.04 -1.96
C GLN A 151 21.91 22.39 -3.42
N ASN A 152 20.94 22.62 -4.31
CA ASN A 152 21.21 22.98 -5.69
C ASN A 152 21.34 24.50 -5.94
N GLU A 153 20.85 25.36 -5.04
CA GLU A 153 20.96 26.82 -5.21
C GLU A 153 22.34 27.41 -4.86
N HIS A 154 23.19 26.66 -4.14
CA HIS A 154 24.52 27.16 -3.75
C HIS A 154 25.61 27.03 -4.84
N LYS A 155 25.30 26.54 -6.05
CA LYS A 155 26.30 26.39 -7.14
C LYS A 155 26.18 27.41 -8.27
N SER A 156 25.29 28.40 -8.21
CA SER A 156 25.17 29.45 -9.23
C SER A 156 25.55 30.84 -8.71
N GLY A 157 26.75 30.94 -8.14
CA GLY A 157 27.38 32.24 -7.81
C GLY A 157 27.97 32.89 -9.06
N LYS A 158 27.17 33.51 -9.90
CA LYS A 158 27.67 34.49 -10.90
C LYS A 158 27.88 35.84 -10.25
N LYS A 159 29.15 36.22 -10.13
CA LYS A 159 29.58 37.57 -9.83
C LYS A 159 28.94 38.56 -10.81
N LEU A 160 28.08 39.42 -10.32
CA LEU A 160 27.71 40.66 -11.00
C LEU A 160 28.79 41.70 -10.71
N SER A 161 29.60 42.01 -11.69
CA SER A 161 30.54 43.15 -11.64
C SER A 161 29.75 44.42 -11.75
N LEU A 162 29.91 45.29 -10.78
CA LEU A 162 29.44 46.68 -10.83
C LEU A 162 30.18 47.42 -11.95
N ILE A 163 29.44 47.90 -12.95
CA ILE A 163 29.91 48.96 -13.85
C ILE A 163 29.51 50.29 -13.24
N HIS A 164 30.51 51.05 -12.78
CA HIS A 164 30.36 52.46 -12.44
C HIS A 164 30.41 53.27 -13.75
N ILE A 165 29.42 54.10 -13.91
CA ILE A 165 29.47 55.31 -14.78
C ILE A 165 29.40 56.50 -13.88
#